data_53779c74ffa37d70c883c60894998dce
#
_entry.id   53779c74ffa37d70c883c60894998dce
#
_cell.length_a   1.000
_cell.length_b   1.000
_cell.length_c   1.000
_cell.angle_alpha   90.00
_cell.angle_beta   90.00
_cell.angle_gamma   90.00
#
_symmetry.space_group_name_H-M   'P 1'
#
loop_
_entity.id
_entity.type
_entity.pdbx_description
1 polymer ?
#
loop_
_entity_poly.entity_id
_entity_poly.type
_entity_poly.pdbx_seq_one_letter_code
_entity_poly.pdbx_strand_id
1 'polypeptide(L)'
;MKQLRPYPQVIITKKAARALAGGHPWVFEGEVIRVEPSPESGECAQNGCIVDVFEENGTYQGTGLLSEMSKIRVRIVTRNANDRLNEAFWSRKISWAWEHRKTTMGNRALPGTESDTNCCRVIFSEADGFPGLIVDRYENVLVAQVGTVGMERLRDIIYPLLLEVLSADGQVIDGIYERNDSPSRLKEGLPQYKGWWTGASPDENGLLTENSLALSSTHVLATENGLEFNLDLENSQKTGFFLDQKYNRRAVRQLAQGRRVLDCFCHVGPFGLNAAAGGAEFVRCVDVSQTAIDLA
;
A
#
# COMPACT_ATOMS: atom_id res chain seq x y z
N MET A 1 -35.79 0.46 15.52
CA MET A 1 -34.82 -0.45 16.15
C MET A 1 -33.44 -0.12 15.60
N LYS A 2 -32.39 0.06 16.45
CA LYS A 2 -31.02 0.14 15.95
C LYS A 2 -30.69 -1.20 15.27
N GLN A 3 -30.32 -1.19 13.99
CA GLN A 3 -29.87 -2.39 13.30
C GLN A 3 -28.64 -2.95 14.02
N LEU A 4 -28.69 -4.21 14.44
CA LEU A 4 -27.54 -4.91 15.01
C LEU A 4 -26.41 -4.96 13.97
N ARG A 5 -25.19 -4.89 14.41
CA ARG A 5 -24.02 -4.93 13.55
C ARG A 5 -23.37 -6.32 13.64
N PRO A 6 -22.90 -6.86 12.49
CA PRO A 6 -22.45 -8.25 12.41
C PRO A 6 -21.07 -8.51 13.03
N TYR A 7 -20.36 -7.46 13.48
CA TYR A 7 -18.99 -7.60 13.90
C TYR A 7 -18.85 -7.77 15.42
N PRO A 8 -17.87 -8.54 15.93
CA PRO A 8 -17.47 -8.55 17.32
C PRO A 8 -17.10 -7.14 17.80
N GLN A 9 -17.19 -6.89 19.09
CA GLN A 9 -17.04 -5.56 19.68
C GLN A 9 -15.76 -5.48 20.51
N VAL A 10 -14.99 -4.42 20.32
CA VAL A 10 -13.83 -4.07 21.14
C VAL A 10 -14.21 -2.85 21.98
N ILE A 11 -14.24 -3.03 23.29
CA ILE A 11 -14.55 -1.95 24.23
C ILE A 11 -13.25 -1.31 24.69
N ILE A 12 -13.15 0.01 24.56
CA ILE A 12 -11.93 0.77 24.78
C ILE A 12 -12.07 1.80 25.90
N THR A 13 -10.92 2.20 26.43
CA THR A 13 -10.82 3.24 27.44
C THR A 13 -11.27 4.61 26.90
N LYS A 14 -11.73 5.47 27.81
CA LYS A 14 -12.07 6.87 27.49
C LYS A 14 -10.90 7.65 26.91
N LYS A 15 -9.65 7.30 27.28
CA LYS A 15 -8.44 7.91 26.70
C LYS A 15 -8.30 7.57 25.22
N ALA A 16 -8.44 6.29 24.86
CA ALA A 16 -8.40 5.84 23.48
C ALA A 16 -9.53 6.45 22.64
N ALA A 17 -10.76 6.50 23.18
CA ALA A 17 -11.90 7.14 22.51
C ALA A 17 -11.62 8.61 22.16
N ARG A 18 -11.00 9.38 23.06
CA ARG A 18 -10.58 10.76 22.77
C ARG A 18 -9.52 10.84 21.67
N ALA A 19 -8.54 9.93 21.67
CA ALA A 19 -7.52 9.88 20.63
C ALA A 19 -8.15 9.58 19.24
N LEU A 20 -9.07 8.60 19.20
CA LEU A 20 -9.81 8.28 17.97
C LEU A 20 -10.66 9.48 17.49
N ALA A 21 -11.37 10.16 18.39
CA ALA A 21 -12.14 11.36 18.05
C ALA A 21 -11.25 12.49 17.50
N GLY A 22 -9.99 12.56 17.94
CA GLY A 22 -8.96 13.46 17.41
C GLY A 22 -8.33 13.03 16.08
N GLY A 23 -8.81 11.92 15.48
CA GLY A 23 -8.32 11.43 14.18
C GLY A 23 -7.27 10.33 14.26
N HIS A 24 -6.79 9.93 15.45
CA HIS A 24 -5.82 8.84 15.57
C HIS A 24 -6.41 7.52 15.02
N PRO A 25 -5.69 6.76 14.16
CA PRO A 25 -6.28 5.60 13.51
C PRO A 25 -6.12 4.28 14.28
N TRP A 26 -5.45 4.26 15.43
CA TRP A 26 -5.08 3.04 16.14
C TRP A 26 -5.61 2.98 17.56
N VAL A 27 -5.95 1.77 17.98
CA VAL A 27 -6.18 1.39 19.39
C VAL A 27 -5.04 0.48 19.82
N PHE A 28 -4.34 0.84 20.89
CA PHE A 28 -3.24 0.04 21.41
C PHE A 28 -3.75 -1.04 22.39
N GLU A 29 -2.95 -2.09 22.58
CA GLU A 29 -3.25 -3.22 23.46
C GLU A 29 -3.71 -2.78 24.87
N GLY A 30 -2.96 -1.90 25.52
CA GLY A 30 -3.28 -1.39 26.86
C GLY A 30 -4.50 -0.45 26.93
N GLU A 31 -5.14 -0.16 25.80
CA GLU A 31 -6.33 0.68 25.70
C GLU A 31 -7.62 -0.14 25.53
N VAL A 32 -7.48 -1.46 25.29
CA VAL A 32 -8.60 -2.40 25.17
C VAL A 32 -8.98 -2.87 26.58
N ILE A 33 -10.24 -2.70 26.93
CA ILE A 33 -10.80 -3.15 28.22
C ILE A 33 -11.26 -4.59 28.10
N ARG A 34 -12.01 -4.92 27.04
CA ARG A 34 -12.52 -6.26 26.76
C ARG A 34 -12.93 -6.39 25.29
N VAL A 35 -13.07 -7.63 24.85
CA VAL A 35 -13.59 -7.98 23.53
C VAL A 35 -14.86 -8.81 23.73
N GLU A 36 -15.93 -8.45 23.05
CA GLU A 36 -17.25 -9.08 23.14
C GLU A 36 -17.59 -9.73 21.79
N PRO A 37 -18.36 -10.85 21.80
CA PRO A 37 -18.87 -11.46 20.59
C PRO A 37 -19.74 -10.52 19.77
N SER A 38 -19.96 -10.86 18.50
CA SER A 38 -20.93 -10.16 17.65
C SER A 38 -22.32 -10.18 18.28
N PRO A 39 -22.98 -9.02 18.40
CA PRO A 39 -24.35 -8.98 18.94
C PRO A 39 -25.38 -9.58 17.99
N GLU A 40 -25.05 -9.76 16.71
CA GLU A 40 -25.95 -10.36 15.72
C GLU A 40 -25.78 -11.88 15.60
N SER A 41 -24.52 -12.36 15.48
CA SER A 41 -24.23 -13.78 15.23
C SER A 41 -23.76 -14.54 16.46
N GLY A 42 -23.32 -13.85 17.54
CA GLY A 42 -22.68 -14.48 18.70
C GLY A 42 -21.24 -14.95 18.44
N GLU A 43 -20.68 -14.69 17.25
CA GLU A 43 -19.33 -15.10 16.90
C GLU A 43 -18.27 -14.33 17.71
N CYS A 44 -17.30 -15.05 18.24
CA CYS A 44 -16.16 -14.47 18.92
C CYS A 44 -15.17 -13.84 17.91
N ALA A 45 -14.49 -12.81 18.37
CA ALA A 45 -13.40 -12.20 17.57
C ALA A 45 -12.27 -13.20 17.30
N GLN A 46 -11.73 -13.15 16.11
CA GLN A 46 -10.57 -13.91 15.67
C GLN A 46 -9.48 -12.96 15.20
N ASN A 47 -8.21 -13.37 15.31
CA ASN A 47 -7.09 -12.59 14.81
C ASN A 47 -7.30 -12.21 13.34
N GLY A 48 -7.22 -10.92 13.00
CA GLY A 48 -7.43 -10.38 11.65
C GLY A 48 -8.90 -10.12 11.28
N CYS A 49 -9.89 -10.40 12.15
CA CYS A 49 -11.28 -10.13 11.83
C CYS A 49 -11.63 -8.62 11.87
N ILE A 50 -12.75 -8.29 11.23
CA ILE A 50 -13.37 -6.96 11.35
C ILE A 50 -14.03 -6.86 12.71
N VAL A 51 -13.83 -5.74 13.40
CA VAL A 51 -14.44 -5.46 14.73
C VAL A 51 -15.01 -4.06 14.77
N ASP A 52 -16.07 -3.89 15.54
CA ASP A 52 -16.58 -2.57 15.92
C ASP A 52 -15.94 -2.11 17.23
N VAL A 53 -15.61 -0.83 17.31
CA VAL A 53 -14.98 -0.24 18.50
C VAL A 53 -15.96 0.68 19.21
N PHE A 54 -16.13 0.45 20.51
CA PHE A 54 -17.02 1.24 21.37
C PHE A 54 -16.29 1.73 22.61
N GLU A 55 -16.65 2.90 23.11
CA GLU A 55 -16.35 3.33 24.47
C GLU A 55 -17.26 2.59 25.46
N GLU A 56 -16.87 2.47 26.74
CA GLU A 56 -17.67 1.79 27.79
C GLU A 56 -19.10 2.30 27.93
N ASN A 57 -19.35 3.56 27.60
CA ASN A 57 -20.70 4.14 27.61
C ASN A 57 -21.58 3.73 26.41
N GLY A 58 -21.06 2.84 25.52
CA GLY A 58 -21.74 2.37 24.32
C GLY A 58 -21.64 3.32 23.11
N THR A 59 -20.81 4.36 23.17
CA THR A 59 -20.59 5.26 22.03
C THR A 59 -19.70 4.58 21.00
N TYR A 60 -20.19 4.44 19.76
CA TYR A 60 -19.42 3.91 18.62
C TYR A 60 -18.26 4.85 18.26
N GLN A 61 -17.08 4.27 18.05
CA GLN A 61 -15.85 5.01 17.72
C GLN A 61 -15.31 4.69 16.32
N GLY A 62 -15.71 3.57 15.74
CA GLY A 62 -15.28 3.13 14.42
C GLY A 62 -15.38 1.63 14.22
N THR A 63 -15.11 1.20 12.98
CA THR A 63 -14.93 -0.20 12.61
C THR A 63 -13.52 -0.37 12.08
N GLY A 64 -12.84 -1.44 12.44
CA GLY A 64 -11.45 -1.68 12.09
C GLY A 64 -11.07 -3.15 12.02
N LEU A 65 -9.77 -3.40 11.91
CA LEU A 65 -9.18 -4.73 11.82
C LEU A 65 -8.43 -5.05 13.12
N LEU A 66 -8.75 -6.19 13.71
CA LEU A 66 -8.14 -6.69 14.93
C LEU A 66 -6.79 -7.35 14.63
N SER A 67 -5.78 -7.13 15.47
CA SER A 67 -4.55 -7.92 15.51
C SER A 67 -4.23 -8.33 16.93
N GLU A 68 -4.15 -9.64 17.18
CA GLU A 68 -3.85 -10.18 18.52
C GLU A 68 -2.36 -10.22 18.81
N MET A 69 -1.51 -10.24 17.79
CA MET A 69 -0.05 -10.31 17.93
C MET A 69 0.60 -8.92 18.03
N SER A 70 -0.07 -7.89 17.54
CA SER A 70 0.46 -6.54 17.47
C SER A 70 0.13 -5.71 18.72
N LYS A 71 1.04 -4.82 19.12
CA LYS A 71 0.73 -3.77 20.12
C LYS A 71 -0.35 -2.79 19.62
N ILE A 72 -0.51 -2.63 18.32
CA ILE A 72 -1.63 -1.92 17.71
C ILE A 72 -2.76 -2.92 17.57
N ARG A 73 -3.64 -2.98 18.55
CA ARG A 73 -4.68 -3.99 18.68
C ARG A 73 -5.79 -3.85 17.66
N VAL A 74 -6.22 -2.62 17.34
CA VAL A 74 -7.20 -2.35 16.29
C VAL A 74 -6.72 -1.19 15.42
N ARG A 75 -6.83 -1.36 14.11
CA ARG A 75 -6.61 -0.30 13.11
C ARG A 75 -7.94 0.09 12.50
N ILE A 76 -8.35 1.33 12.70
CA ILE A 76 -9.63 1.85 12.24
C ILE A 76 -9.63 2.02 10.72
N VAL A 77 -10.66 1.49 10.08
CA VAL A 77 -10.90 1.57 8.63
C VAL A 77 -11.96 2.63 8.31
N THR A 78 -13.01 2.70 9.11
CA THR A 78 -14.08 3.69 8.96
C THR A 78 -14.62 4.15 10.30
N ARG A 79 -15.09 5.39 10.35
CA ARG A 79 -15.83 5.95 11.50
C ARG A 79 -17.32 6.10 11.23
N ASN A 80 -17.77 5.75 10.03
CA ASN A 80 -19.17 5.79 9.68
C ASN A 80 -19.86 4.49 10.12
N ALA A 81 -20.74 4.58 11.09
CA ALA A 81 -21.50 3.43 11.59
C ALA A 81 -22.41 2.75 10.54
N ASN A 82 -22.71 3.43 9.43
CA ASN A 82 -23.51 2.86 8.35
C ASN A 82 -22.67 2.03 7.36
N ASP A 83 -21.35 2.16 7.39
CA ASP A 83 -20.51 1.35 6.51
C ASP A 83 -20.54 -0.13 6.91
N ARG A 84 -20.54 -0.98 5.89
CA ARG A 84 -20.28 -2.41 5.98
C ARG A 84 -19.05 -2.70 5.13
N LEU A 85 -18.06 -3.40 5.69
CA LEU A 85 -16.77 -3.65 5.02
C LEU A 85 -16.91 -4.82 4.05
N ASN A 86 -17.82 -4.70 3.10
CA ASN A 86 -18.08 -5.63 1.99
C ASN A 86 -17.34 -5.18 0.71
N GLU A 87 -17.47 -5.93 -0.37
CA GLU A 87 -16.84 -5.63 -1.66
C GLU A 87 -17.17 -4.23 -2.18
N ALA A 88 -18.43 -3.81 -2.09
CA ALA A 88 -18.85 -2.47 -2.52
C ALA A 88 -18.17 -1.33 -1.72
N PHE A 89 -17.91 -1.57 -0.43
CA PHE A 89 -17.14 -0.64 0.41
C PHE A 89 -15.68 -0.55 -0.07
N TRP A 90 -15.03 -1.70 -0.28
CA TRP A 90 -13.63 -1.74 -0.69
C TRP A 90 -13.45 -1.20 -2.11
N SER A 91 -14.32 -1.55 -3.06
CA SER A 91 -14.30 -0.99 -4.42
C SER A 91 -14.39 0.53 -4.42
N ARG A 92 -15.32 1.11 -3.63
CA ARG A 92 -15.45 2.56 -3.46
C ARG A 92 -14.17 3.20 -2.87
N LYS A 93 -13.56 2.55 -1.87
CA LYS A 93 -12.30 3.03 -1.26
C LYS A 93 -11.14 3.00 -2.24
N ILE A 94 -11.03 1.96 -3.05
CA ILE A 94 -10.03 1.83 -4.11
C ILE A 94 -10.24 2.94 -5.15
N SER A 95 -11.48 3.15 -5.59
CA SER A 95 -11.83 4.20 -6.55
C SER A 95 -11.42 5.59 -6.03
N TRP A 96 -11.66 5.89 -4.76
CA TRP A 96 -11.24 7.17 -4.17
C TRP A 96 -9.72 7.32 -4.11
N ALA A 97 -9.00 6.26 -3.73
CA ALA A 97 -7.54 6.28 -3.73
C ALA A 97 -7.00 6.53 -5.14
N TRP A 98 -7.54 5.84 -6.15
CA TRP A 98 -7.13 6.01 -7.55
C TRP A 98 -7.46 7.41 -8.11
N GLU A 99 -8.66 7.91 -7.90
CA GLU A 99 -9.06 9.27 -8.30
C GLU A 99 -8.15 10.34 -7.68
N HIS A 100 -7.79 10.17 -6.41
CA HIS A 100 -6.85 11.07 -5.76
C HIS A 100 -5.49 11.08 -6.47
N ARG A 101 -4.97 9.91 -6.89
CA ARG A 101 -3.69 9.82 -7.63
C ARG A 101 -3.78 10.48 -9.00
N LYS A 102 -4.84 10.25 -9.75
CA LYS A 102 -5.07 10.93 -11.04
C LYS A 102 -5.08 12.44 -10.88
N THR A 103 -5.83 12.95 -9.93
CA THR A 103 -5.91 14.40 -9.66
C THR A 103 -4.56 14.97 -9.27
N THR A 104 -3.81 14.30 -8.39
CA THR A 104 -2.51 14.77 -7.92
C THR A 104 -1.44 14.69 -9.01
N MET A 105 -1.43 13.63 -9.81
CA MET A 105 -0.47 13.44 -10.90
C MET A 105 -0.79 14.33 -12.10
N GLY A 106 -2.06 14.40 -12.51
CA GLY A 106 -2.50 15.18 -13.68
C GLY A 106 -2.21 16.69 -13.55
N ASN A 107 -2.30 17.23 -12.34
CA ASN A 107 -2.01 18.65 -12.09
C ASN A 107 -0.51 19.00 -12.09
N ARG A 108 0.38 18.03 -12.25
CA ARG A 108 1.84 18.19 -12.15
C ARG A 108 2.60 17.62 -13.35
N ALA A 109 1.93 17.24 -14.42
CA ALA A 109 2.58 16.90 -15.67
C ALA A 109 3.37 18.08 -16.22
N LEU A 110 4.51 17.83 -16.85
CA LEU A 110 5.25 18.87 -17.56
C LEU A 110 4.45 19.31 -18.79
N PRO A 111 4.35 20.60 -19.10
CA PRO A 111 3.71 21.06 -20.33
C PRO A 111 4.29 20.38 -21.56
N GLY A 112 3.42 19.83 -22.43
CA GLY A 112 3.81 19.17 -23.68
C GLY A 112 4.25 17.71 -23.53
N THR A 113 4.17 17.12 -22.34
CA THR A 113 4.38 15.67 -22.15
C THR A 113 3.03 14.98 -21.92
N GLU A 114 2.72 14.00 -22.72
CA GLU A 114 1.73 12.97 -22.37
C GLU A 114 2.28 12.26 -21.14
N SER A 115 1.47 12.05 -20.12
CA SER A 115 1.80 11.42 -18.85
C SER A 115 3.29 11.13 -18.62
N ASP A 116 4.01 12.03 -17.96
CA ASP A 116 5.44 11.90 -17.68
C ASP A 116 5.76 10.78 -16.66
N THR A 117 4.75 10.00 -16.30
CA THR A 117 4.90 8.92 -15.33
C THR A 117 3.86 7.81 -15.56
N ASN A 118 4.34 6.58 -15.57
CA ASN A 118 3.54 5.37 -15.51
C ASN A 118 3.70 4.65 -14.16
N CYS A 119 4.29 5.32 -13.18
CA CYS A 119 4.51 4.76 -11.84
C CYS A 119 3.99 5.70 -10.74
N CYS A 120 3.32 5.11 -9.77
CA CYS A 120 2.79 5.85 -8.61
C CYS A 120 2.42 4.91 -7.46
N ARG A 121 2.32 5.46 -6.25
CA ARG A 121 1.67 4.76 -5.13
C ARG A 121 0.16 4.83 -5.31
N VAL A 122 -0.51 3.69 -5.54
CA VAL A 122 -1.96 3.59 -5.70
C VAL A 122 -2.66 3.58 -4.35
N ILE A 123 -2.16 2.79 -3.38
CA ILE A 123 -2.70 2.70 -2.02
C ILE A 123 -1.57 2.96 -1.01
N PHE A 124 -1.84 3.85 -0.04
CA PHE A 124 -0.92 4.20 1.03
C PHE A 124 -1.51 3.94 2.42
N SER A 125 -1.66 2.67 2.75
CA SER A 125 -1.98 2.19 4.10
C SER A 125 -3.12 2.97 4.78
N GLU A 126 -2.94 3.39 6.02
CA GLU A 126 -3.93 4.15 6.80
C GLU A 126 -4.38 5.44 6.12
N ALA A 127 -3.53 6.08 5.34
CA ALA A 127 -3.85 7.33 4.65
C ALA A 127 -5.02 7.16 3.67
N ASP A 128 -5.13 6.00 3.04
CA ASP A 128 -6.23 5.65 2.13
C ASP A 128 -7.28 4.75 2.79
N GLY A 129 -7.09 4.40 4.07
CA GLY A 129 -7.98 3.54 4.85
C GLY A 129 -7.86 2.06 4.54
N PHE A 130 -6.66 1.61 4.18
CA PHE A 130 -6.24 0.22 4.01
C PHE A 130 -5.09 -0.11 4.96
N PRO A 131 -5.31 -0.16 6.28
CA PRO A 131 -4.24 -0.18 7.26
C PRO A 131 -3.31 -1.38 7.08
N GLY A 132 -2.05 -1.09 6.74
CA GLY A 132 -1.01 -2.07 6.49
C GLY A 132 -0.93 -2.58 5.05
N LEU A 133 -1.71 -2.05 4.10
CA LEU A 133 -1.58 -2.34 2.67
C LEU A 133 -0.92 -1.17 1.94
N ILE A 134 0.14 -1.46 1.23
CA ILE A 134 0.77 -0.56 0.26
C ILE A 134 0.65 -1.20 -1.11
N VAL A 135 0.23 -0.43 -2.11
CA VAL A 135 0.24 -0.84 -3.51
C VAL A 135 0.91 0.24 -4.33
N ASP A 136 2.01 -0.11 -4.97
CA ASP A 136 2.72 0.73 -5.92
C ASP A 136 2.50 0.18 -7.34
N ARG A 137 2.37 1.07 -8.31
CA ARG A 137 2.28 0.72 -9.72
C ARG A 137 3.57 1.09 -10.42
N TYR A 138 4.05 0.17 -11.24
CA TYR A 138 5.14 0.36 -12.17
C TYR A 138 4.70 -0.14 -13.55
N GLU A 139 4.41 0.78 -14.48
CA GLU A 139 3.83 0.48 -15.79
C GLU A 139 2.53 -0.36 -15.67
N ASN A 140 2.56 -1.61 -16.11
CA ASN A 140 1.43 -2.55 -16.06
C ASN A 140 1.51 -3.52 -14.88
N VAL A 141 2.44 -3.34 -13.95
CA VAL A 141 2.60 -4.20 -12.78
C VAL A 141 2.26 -3.45 -11.50
N LEU A 142 1.45 -4.08 -10.65
CA LEU A 142 1.26 -3.64 -9.28
C LEU A 142 2.21 -4.39 -8.36
N VAL A 143 2.82 -3.67 -7.43
CA VAL A 143 3.63 -4.26 -6.36
C VAL A 143 2.93 -4.01 -5.04
N ALA A 144 2.49 -5.09 -4.41
CA ALA A 144 1.74 -5.04 -3.16
C ALA A 144 2.61 -5.46 -1.95
N GLN A 145 2.45 -4.76 -0.85
CA GLN A 145 3.02 -5.12 0.44
C GLN A 145 1.92 -5.15 1.49
N VAL A 146 1.69 -6.32 2.06
CA VAL A 146 0.69 -6.52 3.12
C VAL A 146 1.43 -6.69 4.45
N GLY A 147 1.24 -5.75 5.37
CA GLY A 147 1.96 -5.70 6.65
C GLY A 147 1.11 -6.04 7.88
N THR A 148 -0.19 -6.37 7.72
CA THR A 148 -1.10 -6.65 8.84
C THR A 148 -1.96 -7.87 8.57
N VAL A 149 -2.30 -8.62 9.63
CA VAL A 149 -3.11 -9.83 9.53
C VAL A 149 -4.52 -9.56 8.98
N GLY A 150 -5.10 -8.41 9.30
CA GLY A 150 -6.42 -8.06 8.79
C GLY A 150 -6.43 -7.83 7.28
N MET A 151 -5.40 -7.15 6.73
CA MET A 151 -5.26 -6.99 5.28
C MET A 151 -4.87 -8.29 4.59
N GLU A 152 -4.09 -9.15 5.25
CA GLU A 152 -3.77 -10.48 4.72
C GLU A 152 -5.04 -11.30 4.47
N ARG A 153 -6.01 -11.27 5.40
CA ARG A 153 -7.31 -11.95 5.23
C ARG A 153 -8.19 -11.34 4.15
N LEU A 154 -8.03 -10.05 3.88
CA LEU A 154 -8.81 -9.32 2.88
C LEU A 154 -8.14 -9.26 1.50
N ARG A 155 -6.91 -9.73 1.38
CA ARG A 155 -6.12 -9.68 0.16
C ARG A 155 -6.86 -10.22 -1.05
N ASP A 156 -7.44 -11.40 -0.93
CA ASP A 156 -8.12 -12.11 -2.03
C ASP A 156 -9.48 -11.49 -2.41
N ILE A 157 -9.98 -10.53 -1.61
CA ILE A 157 -11.11 -9.67 -1.95
C ILE A 157 -10.59 -8.36 -2.59
N ILE A 158 -9.58 -7.76 -2.00
CA ILE A 158 -9.10 -6.43 -2.40
C ILE A 158 -8.37 -6.45 -3.75
N TYR A 159 -7.56 -7.47 -4.03
CA TYR A 159 -6.78 -7.52 -5.27
C TYR A 159 -7.65 -7.64 -6.53
N PRO A 160 -8.66 -8.52 -6.59
CA PRO A 160 -9.59 -8.54 -7.72
C PRO A 160 -10.31 -7.21 -7.91
N LEU A 161 -10.81 -6.59 -6.83
CA LEU A 161 -11.47 -5.29 -6.89
C LEU A 161 -10.53 -4.18 -7.37
N LEU A 162 -9.25 -4.24 -6.99
CA LEU A 162 -8.23 -3.29 -7.45
C LEU A 162 -8.02 -3.41 -8.96
N LEU A 163 -7.90 -4.63 -9.49
CA LEU A 163 -7.79 -4.88 -10.92
C LEU A 163 -9.04 -4.41 -11.67
N GLU A 164 -10.23 -4.70 -11.13
CA GLU A 164 -11.50 -4.27 -11.71
C GLU A 164 -11.61 -2.75 -11.80
N VAL A 165 -11.33 -2.03 -10.71
CA VAL A 165 -11.41 -0.56 -10.65
C VAL A 165 -10.42 0.08 -11.63
N LEU A 166 -9.18 -0.41 -11.70
CA LEU A 166 -8.17 0.12 -12.62
C LEU A 166 -8.55 -0.19 -14.07
N SER A 167 -9.01 -1.40 -14.38
CA SER A 167 -9.47 -1.79 -15.71
C SER A 167 -10.67 -0.97 -16.18
N ALA A 168 -11.63 -0.69 -15.29
CA ALA A 168 -12.78 0.16 -15.60
C ALA A 168 -12.38 1.61 -15.97
N ASP A 169 -11.22 2.07 -15.49
CA ASP A 169 -10.61 3.36 -15.85
C ASP A 169 -9.64 3.24 -17.05
N GLY A 170 -9.67 2.13 -17.79
CA GLY A 170 -8.85 1.90 -18.98
C GLY A 170 -7.38 1.59 -18.69
N GLN A 171 -7.03 1.28 -17.45
CA GLN A 171 -5.67 0.90 -17.10
C GLN A 171 -5.43 -0.59 -17.39
N VAL A 172 -4.30 -0.89 -18.00
CA VAL A 172 -3.85 -2.27 -18.24
C VAL A 172 -2.95 -2.68 -17.08
N ILE A 173 -3.28 -3.79 -16.42
CA ILE A 173 -2.46 -4.38 -15.35
C ILE A 173 -2.26 -5.85 -15.67
N ASP A 174 -1.00 -6.25 -15.83
CA ASP A 174 -0.61 -7.61 -16.23
C ASP A 174 -0.45 -8.54 -15.03
N GLY A 175 -0.24 -7.99 -13.82
CA GLY A 175 -0.11 -8.81 -12.61
C GLY A 175 0.12 -8.00 -11.34
N ILE A 176 0.04 -8.72 -10.20
CA ILE A 176 0.37 -8.20 -8.88
C ILE A 176 1.55 -9.00 -8.33
N TYR A 177 2.67 -8.33 -8.08
CA TYR A 177 3.83 -8.92 -7.41
C TYR A 177 3.81 -8.58 -5.92
N GLU A 178 3.88 -9.57 -5.07
CA GLU A 178 3.85 -9.39 -3.62
C GLU A 178 5.27 -9.28 -3.05
N ARG A 179 5.54 -8.17 -2.36
CA ARG A 179 6.74 -7.89 -1.59
C ARG A 179 6.47 -8.02 -0.10
N ASN A 180 6.03 -9.21 0.29
CA ASN A 180 5.68 -9.55 1.67
C ASN A 180 6.90 -10.02 2.49
N ASP A 181 8.08 -9.51 2.20
CA ASP A 181 9.37 -9.81 2.82
C ASP A 181 9.76 -8.85 3.98
N SER A 182 8.88 -7.93 4.35
CA SER A 182 9.14 -7.00 5.45
C SER A 182 9.20 -7.71 6.81
N PRO A 183 10.23 -7.44 7.65
CA PRO A 183 10.31 -7.97 9.02
C PRO A 183 9.14 -7.58 9.93
N SER A 184 8.39 -6.54 9.59
CA SER A 184 7.20 -6.13 10.34
C SER A 184 6.08 -7.17 10.32
N ARG A 185 6.02 -8.02 9.28
CA ARG A 185 5.05 -9.13 9.16
C ARG A 185 5.16 -10.14 10.30
N LEU A 186 6.39 -10.43 10.74
CA LEU A 186 6.64 -11.35 11.85
C LEU A 186 6.00 -10.88 13.17
N LYS A 187 5.86 -9.56 13.36
CA LYS A 187 5.18 -8.99 14.53
C LYS A 187 3.66 -9.18 14.49
N GLU A 188 3.12 -9.45 13.32
CA GLU A 188 1.70 -9.76 13.10
C GLU A 188 1.44 -11.27 13.03
N GLY A 189 2.49 -12.11 13.20
CA GLY A 189 2.42 -13.57 13.07
C GLY A 189 2.33 -14.06 11.62
N LEU A 190 2.72 -13.22 10.65
CA LEU A 190 2.65 -13.53 9.23
C LEU A 190 4.00 -14.01 8.69
N PRO A 191 4.04 -14.98 7.77
CA PRO A 191 5.25 -15.40 7.10
C PRO A 191 5.78 -14.32 6.16
N GLN A 192 7.08 -14.35 5.89
CA GLN A 192 7.72 -13.50 4.89
C GLN A 192 7.84 -14.27 3.58
N TYR A 193 7.47 -13.63 2.46
CA TYR A 193 7.62 -14.20 1.12
C TYR A 193 7.62 -13.10 0.05
N LYS A 194 8.03 -13.49 -1.16
CA LYS A 194 7.92 -12.72 -2.40
C LYS A 194 7.36 -13.61 -3.50
N GLY A 195 6.60 -13.05 -4.42
CA GLY A 195 6.08 -13.81 -5.57
C GLY A 195 4.90 -13.14 -6.26
N TRP A 196 4.53 -13.69 -7.39
CA TRP A 196 3.32 -13.27 -8.09
C TRP A 196 2.08 -13.76 -7.36
N TRP A 197 1.09 -12.87 -7.23
CA TRP A 197 -0.23 -13.28 -6.74
C TRP A 197 -0.95 -14.04 -7.86
N THR A 198 -1.41 -15.25 -7.55
CA THR A 198 -2.00 -16.18 -8.52
C THR A 198 -3.54 -16.26 -8.45
N GLY A 199 -4.17 -15.44 -7.61
CA GLY A 199 -5.63 -15.48 -7.41
C GLY A 199 -6.09 -16.61 -6.51
N ALA A 200 -5.17 -17.47 -6.03
CA ALA A 200 -5.46 -18.51 -5.07
C ALA A 200 -4.59 -18.35 -3.82
N SER A 201 -5.18 -18.54 -2.66
CA SER A 201 -4.40 -18.82 -1.47
C SER A 201 -3.74 -20.20 -1.65
N PRO A 202 -2.47 -20.41 -1.20
CA PRO A 202 -1.91 -21.74 -1.18
C PRO A 202 -2.87 -22.67 -0.42
N ASP A 203 -3.09 -23.86 -0.95
CA ASP A 203 -3.80 -24.91 -0.23
C ASP A 203 -3.01 -25.30 1.04
N GLU A 204 -3.58 -26.15 1.87
CA GLU A 204 -2.96 -26.65 3.10
C GLU A 204 -1.60 -27.37 2.88
N ASN A 205 -1.25 -27.65 1.62
CA ASN A 205 0.02 -28.26 1.20
C ASN A 205 0.97 -27.23 0.54
N GLY A 206 0.57 -25.95 0.44
CA GLY A 206 1.38 -24.90 -0.18
C GLY A 206 1.40 -24.93 -1.73
N LEU A 207 0.50 -25.71 -2.36
CA LEU A 207 0.42 -25.82 -3.82
C LEU A 207 -0.46 -24.70 -4.38
N LEU A 208 0.12 -23.85 -5.23
CA LEU A 208 -0.59 -22.79 -5.94
C LEU A 208 -1.36 -23.41 -7.12
N THR A 209 -2.66 -23.24 -7.17
CA THR A 209 -3.46 -23.61 -8.34
C THR A 209 -3.25 -22.59 -9.46
N GLU A 210 -3.01 -23.10 -10.67
CA GLU A 210 -2.70 -22.31 -11.86
C GLU A 210 -3.90 -21.43 -12.32
N ASN A 211 -3.95 -20.20 -11.82
CA ASN A 211 -4.61 -19.08 -12.52
C ASN A 211 -3.56 -17.96 -12.60
N SER A 212 -2.66 -18.10 -13.57
CA SER A 212 -1.44 -17.32 -13.59
C SER A 212 -1.60 -15.99 -14.31
N LEU A 213 -1.78 -14.94 -13.53
CA LEU A 213 -1.26 -13.61 -13.86
C LEU A 213 0.25 -13.53 -13.53
N ALA A 214 0.94 -14.66 -13.48
CA ALA A 214 2.36 -14.71 -13.21
C ALA A 214 3.13 -14.36 -14.49
N LEU A 215 3.73 -13.18 -14.50
CA LEU A 215 4.66 -12.79 -15.56
C LEU A 215 5.95 -13.61 -15.43
N SER A 216 6.63 -13.84 -16.55
CA SER A 216 7.89 -14.57 -16.58
C SER A 216 9.08 -13.79 -16.04
N SER A 217 8.92 -12.48 -15.80
CA SER A 217 9.98 -11.57 -15.37
C SER A 217 9.49 -10.60 -14.31
N THR A 218 10.35 -10.31 -13.33
CA THR A 218 10.17 -9.25 -12.33
C THR A 218 10.81 -7.92 -12.74
N HIS A 219 11.36 -7.84 -13.96
CA HIS A 219 11.90 -6.62 -14.53
C HIS A 219 10.79 -5.81 -15.20
N VAL A 220 10.68 -4.54 -14.86
CA VAL A 220 9.72 -3.59 -15.43
C VAL A 220 10.41 -2.30 -15.87
N LEU A 221 9.90 -1.69 -16.93
CA LEU A 221 10.37 -0.40 -17.42
C LEU A 221 9.46 0.70 -16.90
N ALA A 222 9.87 1.38 -15.82
CA ALA A 222 9.11 2.46 -15.23
C ALA A 222 9.53 3.81 -15.84
N THR A 223 8.54 4.66 -16.14
CA THR A 223 8.77 6.04 -16.59
C THR A 223 8.46 7.03 -15.47
N GLU A 224 9.40 7.90 -15.17
CA GLU A 224 9.21 9.01 -14.22
C GLU A 224 9.92 10.28 -14.74
N ASN A 225 9.21 11.40 -14.73
CA ASN A 225 9.71 12.68 -15.25
C ASN A 225 10.20 12.60 -16.72
N GLY A 226 9.62 11.71 -17.52
CA GLY A 226 10.02 11.46 -18.90
C GLY A 226 11.37 10.72 -19.05
N LEU A 227 11.82 10.06 -18.00
CA LEU A 227 13.00 9.18 -18.01
C LEU A 227 12.55 7.75 -17.73
N GLU A 228 13.18 6.79 -18.41
CA GLU A 228 12.93 5.36 -18.23
C GLU A 228 13.91 4.75 -17.24
N PHE A 229 13.42 3.89 -16.35
CA PHE A 229 14.18 3.16 -15.35
C PHE A 229 13.88 1.69 -15.45
N ASN A 230 14.91 0.88 -15.63
CA ASN A 230 14.79 -0.58 -15.54
C ASN A 230 14.81 -0.98 -14.06
N LEU A 231 13.71 -1.53 -13.56
CA LEU A 231 13.55 -1.91 -12.17
C LEU A 231 13.45 -3.42 -12.04
N ASP A 232 14.20 -4.00 -11.13
CA ASP A 232 14.05 -5.38 -10.68
C ASP A 232 13.19 -5.42 -9.42
N LEU A 233 11.91 -5.76 -9.55
CA LEU A 233 10.94 -5.76 -8.45
C LEU A 233 11.29 -6.77 -7.37
N GLU A 234 11.98 -7.85 -7.71
CA GLU A 234 12.37 -8.89 -6.76
C GLU A 234 13.51 -8.46 -5.85
N ASN A 235 14.55 -7.82 -6.41
CA ASN A 235 15.79 -7.48 -5.71
C ASN A 235 15.91 -6.00 -5.34
N SER A 236 14.97 -5.17 -5.77
CA SER A 236 14.93 -3.74 -5.43
C SER A 236 14.62 -3.51 -3.96
N GLN A 237 14.99 -2.32 -3.48
CA GLN A 237 14.59 -1.86 -2.16
C GLN A 237 13.10 -1.53 -2.10
N LYS A 238 12.47 -1.69 -0.95
CA LYS A 238 11.02 -1.48 -0.73
C LYS A 238 10.18 -2.27 -1.75
N THR A 239 9.29 -1.59 -2.45
CA THR A 239 8.43 -2.14 -3.51
C THR A 239 9.07 -2.08 -4.90
N GLY A 240 10.23 -1.42 -5.07
CA GLY A 240 10.93 -1.28 -6.35
C GLY A 240 11.68 0.05 -6.50
N PHE A 241 11.04 1.17 -6.17
CA PHE A 241 11.57 2.51 -6.40
C PHE A 241 11.10 3.50 -5.32
N PHE A 242 11.82 4.60 -5.13
CA PHE A 242 11.47 5.65 -4.16
C PHE A 242 10.52 6.66 -4.79
N LEU A 243 9.25 6.30 -5.00
CA LEU A 243 8.25 7.10 -5.69
C LEU A 243 7.97 8.46 -5.02
N ASP A 244 8.20 8.58 -3.72
CA ASP A 244 8.06 9.82 -2.94
C ASP A 244 9.07 10.91 -3.35
N GLN A 245 10.19 10.53 -4.00
CA GLN A 245 11.24 11.44 -4.42
C GLN A 245 11.03 12.06 -5.81
N LYS A 246 9.97 11.73 -6.52
CA LYS A 246 9.68 12.18 -7.89
C LYS A 246 9.88 13.70 -8.07
N TYR A 247 9.29 14.49 -7.19
CA TYR A 247 9.34 15.95 -7.29
C TYR A 247 10.69 16.53 -6.90
N ASN A 248 11.39 15.88 -5.98
CA ASN A 248 12.77 16.26 -5.61
C ASN A 248 13.71 16.02 -6.79
N ARG A 249 13.56 14.89 -7.48
CA ARG A 249 14.33 14.59 -8.70
C ARG A 249 14.06 15.61 -9.79
N ARG A 250 12.79 15.99 -10.01
CA ARG A 250 12.40 17.06 -10.95
C ARG A 250 13.02 18.41 -10.59
N ALA A 251 13.06 18.75 -9.30
CA ALA A 251 13.72 19.99 -8.83
C ALA A 251 15.22 19.97 -9.12
N VAL A 252 15.91 18.85 -8.88
CA VAL A 252 17.32 18.68 -9.25
C VAL A 252 17.54 18.86 -10.74
N ARG A 253 16.69 18.29 -11.60
CA ARG A 253 16.74 18.50 -13.06
C ARG A 253 16.71 19.98 -13.43
N GLN A 254 15.84 20.79 -12.80
CA GLN A 254 15.73 22.22 -13.06
C GLN A 254 16.96 23.02 -12.62
N LEU A 255 17.70 22.54 -11.62
CA LEU A 255 18.88 23.21 -11.06
C LEU A 255 20.18 22.79 -11.73
N ALA A 256 20.18 21.75 -12.57
CA ALA A 256 21.38 21.05 -13.01
C ALA A 256 22.11 21.72 -14.20
N GLN A 257 21.44 22.63 -14.95
CA GLN A 257 22.01 23.25 -16.16
C GLN A 257 23.43 23.81 -15.95
N GLY A 258 24.40 23.29 -16.71
CA GLY A 258 25.80 23.71 -16.63
C GLY A 258 26.51 23.37 -15.32
N ARG A 259 25.96 22.50 -14.49
CA ARG A 259 26.52 22.11 -13.19
C ARG A 259 27.29 20.81 -13.29
N ARG A 260 28.26 20.67 -12.37
CA ARG A 260 28.89 19.36 -12.08
C ARG A 260 28.16 18.76 -10.86
N VAL A 261 27.62 17.56 -11.02
CA VAL A 261 26.77 16.91 -10.03
C VAL A 261 27.42 15.64 -9.52
N LEU A 262 27.42 15.47 -8.20
CA LEU A 262 27.75 14.22 -7.52
C LEU A 262 26.50 13.69 -6.83
N ASP A 263 26.05 12.50 -7.25
CA ASP A 263 24.91 11.76 -6.65
C ASP A 263 25.47 10.66 -5.76
N CYS A 264 25.47 10.89 -4.44
CA CYS A 264 25.92 9.93 -3.44
C CYS A 264 24.76 9.07 -2.97
N PHE A 265 24.99 7.75 -2.83
CA PHE A 265 23.95 6.76 -2.50
C PHE A 265 22.85 6.73 -3.58
N CYS A 266 23.33 6.69 -4.83
CA CYS A 266 22.49 6.98 -6.00
C CYS A 266 21.47 5.87 -6.32
N HIS A 267 21.59 4.65 -5.74
CA HIS A 267 20.79 3.49 -6.10
C HIS A 267 20.92 3.24 -7.63
N VAL A 268 19.81 3.15 -8.37
CA VAL A 268 19.79 3.06 -9.85
C VAL A 268 19.95 4.44 -10.54
N GLY A 269 20.54 5.41 -9.88
CA GLY A 269 20.93 6.71 -10.43
C GLY A 269 19.82 7.74 -10.71
N PRO A 270 18.61 7.69 -10.10
CA PRO A 270 17.50 8.52 -10.57
C PRO A 270 17.69 10.02 -10.36
N PHE A 271 18.43 10.46 -9.36
CA PHE A 271 18.80 11.88 -9.20
C PHE A 271 19.84 12.28 -10.24
N GLY A 272 20.88 11.47 -10.40
CA GLY A 272 21.93 11.71 -11.41
C GLY A 272 21.39 11.78 -12.83
N LEU A 273 20.49 10.85 -13.21
CA LEU A 273 19.85 10.84 -14.52
C LEU A 273 18.95 12.06 -14.74
N ASN A 274 18.19 12.48 -13.73
CA ASN A 274 17.43 13.73 -13.81
C ASN A 274 18.36 14.96 -13.95
N ALA A 275 19.51 14.98 -13.27
CA ALA A 275 20.48 16.05 -13.41
C ALA A 275 21.08 16.08 -14.83
N ALA A 276 21.44 14.94 -15.38
CA ALA A 276 21.93 14.82 -16.77
C ALA A 276 20.90 15.33 -17.78
N ALA A 277 19.64 14.88 -17.65
CA ALA A 277 18.53 15.34 -18.49
C ALA A 277 18.24 16.85 -18.31
N GLY A 278 18.64 17.44 -17.18
CA GLY A 278 18.57 18.87 -16.89
C GLY A 278 19.75 19.69 -17.45
N GLY A 279 20.65 19.08 -18.23
CA GLY A 279 21.79 19.77 -18.84
C GLY A 279 22.99 19.94 -17.90
N ALA A 280 23.18 19.03 -16.93
CA ALA A 280 24.42 18.99 -16.16
C ALA A 280 25.62 18.78 -17.10
N GLU A 281 26.71 19.52 -16.86
CA GLU A 281 27.98 19.38 -17.61
C GLU A 281 28.65 18.04 -17.30
N PHE A 282 28.52 17.57 -16.07
CA PHE A 282 29.11 16.32 -15.61
C PHE A 282 28.28 15.75 -14.46
N VAL A 283 28.02 14.44 -14.51
CA VAL A 283 27.34 13.70 -13.41
C VAL A 283 28.20 12.51 -13.00
N ARG A 284 28.38 12.32 -11.71
CA ARG A 284 28.97 11.13 -11.12
C ARG A 284 27.99 10.52 -10.13
N CYS A 285 27.61 9.26 -10.35
CA CYS A 285 26.80 8.47 -9.45
C CYS A 285 27.71 7.52 -8.64
N VAL A 286 27.42 7.37 -7.35
CA VAL A 286 28.20 6.51 -6.44
C VAL A 286 27.21 5.77 -5.51
N ASP A 287 27.31 4.44 -5.47
CA ASP A 287 26.56 3.58 -4.55
C ASP A 287 27.44 2.41 -4.09
N VAL A 288 27.08 1.80 -2.95
CA VAL A 288 27.76 0.58 -2.45
C VAL A 288 27.24 -0.70 -3.12
N SER A 289 26.04 -0.64 -3.71
CA SER A 289 25.39 -1.75 -4.38
C SER A 289 25.85 -1.84 -5.83
N GLN A 290 26.69 -2.83 -6.15
CA GLN A 290 27.12 -3.09 -7.53
C GLN A 290 25.90 -3.37 -8.43
N THR A 291 24.95 -4.18 -7.98
CA THR A 291 23.72 -4.48 -8.74
C THR A 291 22.93 -3.21 -9.08
N ALA A 292 22.84 -2.26 -8.16
CA ALA A 292 22.14 -1.00 -8.43
C ALA A 292 22.89 -0.14 -9.46
N ILE A 293 24.23 -0.11 -9.40
CA ILE A 293 25.08 0.61 -10.36
C ILE A 293 25.01 -0.04 -11.76
N ASP A 294 24.94 -1.36 -11.82
CA ASP A 294 24.84 -2.09 -13.11
C ASP A 294 23.50 -1.85 -13.81
N LEU A 295 22.46 -1.48 -13.06
CA LEU A 295 21.13 -1.10 -13.57
C LEU A 295 21.03 0.40 -13.92
N ALA A 296 21.94 1.23 -13.39
CA ALA A 296 21.97 2.68 -13.60
C ALA A 296 22.57 3.06 -14.97
#